data_28eaa63439bbb618410de120ce30e9f3
#
_entry.id   28eaa63439bbb618410de120ce30e9f3
#
_cell.length_a   1.000
_cell.length_b   1.000
_cell.length_c   1.000
_cell.angle_alpha   90.00
_cell.angle_beta   90.00
_cell.angle_gamma   90.00
#
_symmetry.space_group_name_H-M   'P 1'
#
loop_
_entity.id
_entity.type
_entity.pdbx_description
1 polymer ?
#
loop_
_entity_poly.entity_id
_entity_poly.type
_entity_poly.pdbx_seq_one_letter_code
_entity_poly.pdbx_strand_id
1 'polypeptide(L)'
;MKAARFYDRNDIRIEDIPAPEVQPGEVLVKVAWCGICGTDLHEYLDGPIFCPKHGHPHPISGEDSPVTLGHEFSGIVEALGEGISDLEVGDHVVVEPYIIADSVDVGPDSKTYHLSKNMNFIGLAGRGGGLSEKVSVKRRWVHKISKDLPLDEAALIEPLSVGYHAVERAGEIKDGDFALVTGAGPIGLLTSAVLKAKGAKVIISEL
;
A
#
# COMPACT_ATOMS: atom_id res chain seq x y z
N MET A 1 -3.50 20.65 -2.79
CA MET A 1 -4.29 19.44 -2.63
C MET A 1 -4.46 19.11 -1.16
N LYS A 2 -5.56 18.44 -0.78
CA LYS A 2 -5.77 18.00 0.61
C LYS A 2 -5.01 16.71 0.91
N ALA A 3 -4.48 16.61 2.15
CA ALA A 3 -3.79 15.42 2.64
C ALA A 3 -3.99 15.26 4.15
N ALA A 4 -4.09 14.00 4.61
CA ALA A 4 -4.07 13.67 6.04
C ALA A 4 -2.61 13.51 6.48
N ARG A 5 -2.12 14.46 7.25
CA ARG A 5 -0.74 14.58 7.70
C ARG A 5 -0.60 14.11 9.14
N PHE A 6 0.21 13.08 9.35
CA PHE A 6 0.55 12.56 10.67
C PHE A 6 1.76 13.31 11.23
N TYR A 7 1.57 13.94 12.37
CA TYR A 7 2.60 14.71 13.07
C TYR A 7 3.22 13.91 14.22
N ASP A 8 2.36 13.31 15.03
CA ASP A 8 2.73 12.53 16.20
C ASP A 8 1.50 11.77 16.71
N ARG A 9 1.65 11.03 17.80
CA ARG A 9 0.58 10.32 18.50
C ARG A 9 -0.65 11.22 18.73
N ASN A 10 -1.82 10.76 18.33
CA ASN A 10 -3.11 11.47 18.38
C ASN A 10 -3.13 12.79 17.59
N ASP A 11 -2.20 13.02 16.67
CA ASP A 11 -2.12 14.25 15.90
C ASP A 11 -2.07 13.96 14.38
N ILE A 12 -3.26 13.85 13.79
CA ILE A 12 -3.45 13.83 12.33
C ILE A 12 -4.22 15.09 11.94
N ARG A 13 -3.71 15.81 10.95
CA ARG A 13 -4.29 17.06 10.47
C ARG A 13 -4.62 16.98 8.98
N ILE A 14 -5.78 17.53 8.61
CA ILE A 14 -6.12 17.69 7.19
C ILE A 14 -5.58 19.05 6.74
N GLU A 15 -4.63 19.00 5.82
CA GLU A 15 -3.91 20.19 5.37
C GLU A 15 -4.00 20.36 3.86
N ASP A 16 -3.90 21.59 3.41
CA ASP A 16 -3.66 21.92 2.02
C ASP A 16 -2.15 21.97 1.76
N ILE A 17 -1.64 21.02 1.00
CA ILE A 17 -0.22 20.89 0.64
C ILE A 17 -0.04 21.07 -0.88
N PRO A 18 1.16 21.42 -1.36
CA PRO A 18 1.46 21.38 -2.79
C PRO A 18 1.18 20.00 -3.40
N ALA A 19 0.66 19.96 -4.62
CA ALA A 19 0.58 18.71 -5.36
C ALA A 19 1.99 18.24 -5.73
N PRO A 20 2.27 16.92 -5.73
CA PRO A 20 3.56 16.40 -6.12
C PRO A 20 3.83 16.70 -7.61
N GLU A 21 5.07 17.06 -7.92
CA GLU A 21 5.55 17.14 -9.29
C GLU A 21 5.98 15.74 -9.77
N VAL A 22 5.63 15.42 -11.02
CA VAL A 22 5.99 14.14 -11.62
C VAL A 22 7.44 14.18 -12.08
N GLN A 23 8.27 13.28 -11.57
CA GLN A 23 9.64 13.14 -11.99
C GLN A 23 9.78 12.09 -13.12
N PRO A 24 10.88 12.10 -13.89
CA PRO A 24 11.17 11.02 -14.85
C PRO A 24 11.06 9.64 -14.19
N GLY A 25 10.35 8.72 -14.82
CA GLY A 25 10.12 7.37 -14.31
C GLY A 25 9.04 7.27 -13.21
N GLU A 26 8.32 8.36 -12.91
CA GLU A 26 7.22 8.37 -11.94
C GLU A 26 5.85 8.55 -12.60
N VAL A 27 4.84 8.06 -11.92
CA VAL A 27 3.42 8.12 -12.32
C VAL A 27 2.68 8.97 -11.28
N LEU A 28 2.00 10.02 -11.73
CA LEU A 28 1.06 10.74 -10.88
C LEU A 28 -0.26 9.99 -10.85
N VAL A 29 -0.61 9.50 -9.70
CA VAL A 29 -1.88 8.82 -9.44
C VAL A 29 -2.82 9.79 -8.76
N LYS A 30 -3.98 10.05 -9.38
CA LYS A 30 -5.14 10.65 -8.72
C LYS A 30 -5.81 9.56 -7.89
N VAL A 31 -5.70 9.66 -6.58
CA VAL A 31 -6.27 8.67 -5.67
C VAL A 31 -7.79 8.71 -5.74
N ALA A 32 -8.40 7.54 -5.90
CA ALA A 32 -9.84 7.38 -5.89
C ALA A 32 -10.33 6.86 -4.53
N TRP A 33 -9.67 5.83 -4.02
CA TRP A 33 -10.00 5.20 -2.73
C TRP A 33 -8.73 4.81 -2.00
N CYS A 34 -8.77 4.95 -0.68
CA CYS A 34 -7.71 4.50 0.21
C CYS A 34 -8.31 3.81 1.43
N GLY A 35 -7.88 2.60 1.72
CA GLY A 35 -8.15 1.89 2.95
C GLY A 35 -7.41 2.52 4.14
N ILE A 36 -7.93 2.29 5.33
CA ILE A 36 -7.25 2.59 6.60
C ILE A 36 -6.78 1.27 7.19
N CYS A 37 -5.48 1.05 7.22
CA CYS A 37 -4.86 -0.12 7.80
C CYS A 37 -4.84 -0.04 9.33
N GLY A 38 -4.78 -1.21 9.98
CA GLY A 38 -4.46 -1.26 11.41
C GLY A 38 -3.13 -0.59 11.75
N THR A 39 -2.17 -0.57 10.81
CA THR A 39 -0.90 0.14 10.96
C THR A 39 -1.10 1.66 11.07
N ASP A 40 -1.97 2.27 10.24
CA ASP A 40 -2.30 3.70 10.35
C ASP A 40 -2.93 4.02 11.72
N LEU A 41 -3.79 3.10 12.22
CA LEU A 41 -4.40 3.24 13.53
C LEU A 41 -3.36 3.13 14.67
N HIS A 42 -2.41 2.21 14.57
CA HIS A 42 -1.32 2.08 15.53
C HIS A 42 -0.39 3.29 15.52
N GLU A 43 -0.08 3.85 14.35
CA GLU A 43 0.64 5.14 14.28
C GLU A 43 -0.10 6.22 15.04
N TYR A 44 -1.41 6.34 14.83
CA TYR A 44 -2.22 7.34 15.51
C TYR A 44 -2.30 7.15 17.03
N LEU A 45 -2.49 5.90 17.51
CA LEU A 45 -2.72 5.63 18.92
C LEU A 45 -1.44 5.51 19.74
N ASP A 46 -0.39 4.93 19.16
CA ASP A 46 0.83 4.50 19.88
C ASP A 46 2.12 5.03 19.26
N GLY A 47 2.05 5.57 18.02
CA GLY A 47 3.20 5.98 17.24
C GLY A 47 3.88 7.26 17.71
N PRO A 48 4.91 7.66 16.95
CA PRO A 48 5.39 7.08 15.68
C PRO A 48 6.13 5.74 15.88
N ILE A 49 5.74 4.73 15.12
CA ILE A 49 6.32 3.37 15.11
C ILE A 49 7.11 3.17 13.80
N PHE A 50 6.43 3.25 12.64
CA PHE A 50 7.01 3.16 11.30
C PHE A 50 7.24 4.53 10.68
N CYS A 51 6.41 5.53 11.05
CA CYS A 51 6.59 6.91 10.63
C CYS A 51 7.86 7.52 11.23
N PRO A 52 8.58 8.37 10.48
CA PRO A 52 9.74 9.06 11.01
C PRO A 52 9.34 10.03 12.12
N LYS A 53 10.18 10.14 13.14
CA LYS A 53 10.03 11.15 14.19
C LYS A 53 10.61 12.47 13.74
N HIS A 54 10.05 13.57 14.19
CA HIS A 54 10.58 14.89 13.88
C HIS A 54 12.08 14.98 14.23
N GLY A 55 12.90 15.46 13.28
CA GLY A 55 14.35 15.53 13.38
C GLY A 55 15.10 14.21 13.11
N HIS A 56 14.36 13.12 12.77
CA HIS A 56 14.93 11.82 12.48
C HIS A 56 14.39 11.27 11.14
N PRO A 57 14.85 11.81 10.00
CA PRO A 57 14.34 11.44 8.69
C PRO A 57 14.55 9.96 8.38
N HIS A 58 13.60 9.38 7.64
CA HIS A 58 13.70 8.00 7.21
C HIS A 58 14.92 7.78 6.28
N PRO A 59 15.74 6.75 6.50
CA PRO A 59 17.06 6.63 5.85
C PRO A 59 16.99 6.44 4.32
N ILE A 60 15.85 6.01 3.76
CA ILE A 60 15.70 5.80 2.32
C ILE A 60 14.94 6.96 1.66
N SER A 61 13.80 7.39 2.21
CA SER A 61 13.03 8.48 1.63
C SER A 61 13.66 9.86 1.91
N GLY A 62 14.39 9.98 3.02
CA GLY A 62 14.92 11.27 3.47
C GLY A 62 13.86 12.18 4.08
N GLU A 63 12.61 11.73 4.14
CA GLU A 63 11.52 12.54 4.68
C GLU A 63 11.39 12.39 6.19
N ASP A 64 10.93 13.47 6.81
CA ASP A 64 10.71 13.63 8.23
C ASP A 64 9.21 13.88 8.50
N SER A 65 8.79 13.79 9.77
CA SER A 65 7.43 14.20 10.19
C SER A 65 7.21 15.70 9.89
N PRO A 66 6.01 16.10 9.39
CA PRO A 66 4.83 15.26 9.19
C PRO A 66 4.84 14.51 7.84
N VAL A 67 4.33 13.29 7.82
CA VAL A 67 4.15 12.47 6.61
C VAL A 67 2.66 12.30 6.27
N THR A 68 2.34 12.06 5.00
CA THR A 68 0.97 11.71 4.59
C THR A 68 0.74 10.22 4.81
N LEU A 69 -0.35 9.84 5.48
CA LEU A 69 -0.69 8.44 5.71
C LEU A 69 -1.40 7.78 4.51
N GLY A 70 -1.61 6.46 4.64
CA GLY A 70 -2.38 5.62 3.72
C GLY A 70 -1.51 4.89 2.70
N HIS A 71 -1.57 3.57 2.72
CA HIS A 71 -0.77 2.68 1.87
C HIS A 71 -1.61 1.63 1.13
N GLU A 72 -2.92 1.58 1.34
CA GLU A 72 -3.86 0.68 0.70
C GLU A 72 -4.73 1.47 -0.28
N PHE A 73 -4.24 1.78 -1.50
CA PHE A 73 -4.98 2.69 -2.37
C PHE A 73 -5.02 2.30 -3.84
N SER A 74 -6.09 2.74 -4.48
CA SER A 74 -6.33 2.67 -5.90
C SER A 74 -6.54 4.06 -6.48
N GLY A 75 -6.36 4.19 -7.78
CA GLY A 75 -6.56 5.47 -8.44
C GLY A 75 -6.49 5.39 -9.96
N ILE A 76 -6.40 6.56 -10.55
CA ILE A 76 -6.34 6.76 -11.99
C ILE A 76 -5.04 7.49 -12.32
N VAL A 77 -4.34 7.04 -13.35
CA VAL A 77 -3.15 7.72 -13.88
C VAL A 77 -3.56 9.11 -14.37
N GLU A 78 -3.01 10.16 -13.76
CA GLU A 78 -3.28 11.56 -14.14
C GLU A 78 -2.17 12.12 -15.03
N ALA A 79 -0.91 11.75 -14.78
CA ALA A 79 0.24 12.14 -15.59
C ALA A 79 1.35 11.09 -15.52
N LEU A 80 2.21 11.09 -16.53
CA LEU A 80 3.34 10.18 -16.66
C LEU A 80 4.63 10.98 -16.79
N GLY A 81 5.64 10.61 -16.02
CA GLY A 81 7.00 11.12 -16.17
C GLY A 81 7.69 10.58 -17.42
N GLU A 82 8.77 11.24 -17.81
CA GLU A 82 9.57 10.81 -18.96
C GLU A 82 10.05 9.35 -18.80
N GLY A 83 10.06 8.60 -19.90
CA GLY A 83 10.53 7.21 -19.96
C GLY A 83 9.46 6.15 -19.70
N ILE A 84 8.22 6.52 -19.39
CA ILE A 84 7.10 5.58 -19.21
C ILE A 84 6.33 5.43 -20.51
N SER A 85 6.20 4.21 -21.02
CA SER A 85 5.53 3.89 -22.28
C SER A 85 4.50 2.77 -22.20
N ASP A 86 4.34 2.16 -21.03
CA ASP A 86 3.49 0.99 -20.79
C ASP A 86 2.26 1.30 -19.93
N LEU A 87 2.01 2.58 -19.66
CA LEU A 87 0.81 3.13 -19.05
C LEU A 87 0.31 4.32 -19.86
N GLU A 88 -0.98 4.60 -19.72
CA GLU A 88 -1.65 5.76 -20.32
C GLU A 88 -2.40 6.55 -19.24
N VAL A 89 -2.55 7.87 -19.49
CA VAL A 89 -3.44 8.71 -18.67
C VAL A 89 -4.87 8.16 -18.76
N GLY A 90 -5.50 8.02 -17.62
CA GLY A 90 -6.83 7.39 -17.50
C GLY A 90 -6.80 5.88 -17.23
N ASP A 91 -5.62 5.26 -17.12
CA ASP A 91 -5.52 3.87 -16.66
C ASP A 91 -5.91 3.75 -15.18
N HIS A 92 -6.65 2.70 -14.84
CA HIS A 92 -6.91 2.32 -13.47
C HIS A 92 -5.71 1.57 -12.90
N VAL A 93 -5.30 1.94 -11.70
CA VAL A 93 -4.09 1.40 -11.08
C VAL A 93 -4.26 1.17 -9.58
N VAL A 94 -3.46 0.24 -9.09
CA VAL A 94 -3.18 0.07 -7.65
C VAL A 94 -1.67 0.22 -7.43
N VAL A 95 -1.29 0.51 -6.20
CA VAL A 95 0.11 0.78 -5.86
C VAL A 95 0.61 -0.27 -4.87
N GLU A 96 1.77 -0.81 -5.17
CA GLU A 96 2.58 -1.58 -4.25
C GLU A 96 3.43 -0.58 -3.45
N PRO A 97 3.14 -0.34 -2.16
CA PRO A 97 3.56 0.90 -1.51
C PRO A 97 4.99 0.88 -0.96
N TYR A 98 5.92 0.14 -1.54
CA TYR A 98 7.26 -0.02 -0.97
C TYR A 98 8.17 1.20 -1.14
N ILE A 99 8.89 1.52 -0.07
CA ILE A 99 10.08 2.37 -0.03
C ILE A 99 11.28 1.47 0.21
N ILE A 100 12.07 1.25 -0.83
CA ILE A 100 13.23 0.34 -0.83
C ILE A 100 14.43 1.08 -1.40
N ALA A 101 15.63 0.80 -0.85
CA ALA A 101 16.87 1.40 -1.34
C ALA A 101 17.16 1.00 -2.81
N ASP A 102 17.63 1.94 -3.60
CA ASP A 102 17.88 1.73 -5.04
C ASP A 102 18.95 0.63 -5.32
N SER A 103 19.75 0.27 -4.31
CA SER A 103 20.72 -0.83 -4.39
C SER A 103 20.12 -2.22 -4.26
N VAL A 104 18.85 -2.33 -3.86
CA VAL A 104 18.14 -3.60 -3.72
C VAL A 104 17.58 -4.00 -5.06
N ASP A 105 17.84 -5.24 -5.48
CA ASP A 105 17.20 -5.80 -6.65
C ASP A 105 15.70 -6.01 -6.41
N VAL A 106 14.89 -5.32 -7.20
CA VAL A 106 13.42 -5.38 -7.19
C VAL A 106 12.88 -5.89 -8.55
N GLY A 107 13.74 -6.56 -9.32
CA GLY A 107 13.37 -7.16 -10.60
C GLY A 107 12.30 -8.25 -10.45
N PRO A 108 11.72 -8.73 -11.55
CA PRO A 108 10.61 -9.69 -11.55
C PRO A 108 10.97 -11.02 -10.90
N ASP A 109 12.25 -11.38 -10.86
CA ASP A 109 12.74 -12.61 -10.23
C ASP A 109 13.10 -12.43 -8.74
N SER A 110 13.17 -11.21 -8.26
CA SER A 110 13.45 -10.92 -6.85
C SER A 110 12.23 -11.25 -5.99
N LYS A 111 12.40 -12.16 -5.02
CA LYS A 111 11.32 -12.64 -4.13
C LYS A 111 11.46 -12.14 -2.69
N THR A 112 12.49 -11.36 -2.39
CA THR A 112 12.86 -11.00 -1.02
C THR A 112 13.09 -9.51 -0.79
N TYR A 113 12.82 -8.65 -1.78
CA TYR A 113 13.00 -7.19 -1.64
C TYR A 113 12.19 -6.61 -0.46
N HIS A 114 11.01 -7.19 -0.19
CA HIS A 114 10.16 -6.82 0.95
C HIS A 114 10.77 -7.16 2.32
N LEU A 115 11.89 -7.86 2.37
CA LEU A 115 12.66 -8.15 3.58
C LEU A 115 13.95 -7.32 3.66
N SER A 116 14.11 -6.34 2.79
CA SER A 116 15.32 -5.52 2.73
C SER A 116 15.44 -4.60 3.96
N LYS A 117 16.69 -4.32 4.34
CA LYS A 117 16.99 -3.45 5.48
C LYS A 117 16.42 -2.05 5.27
N ASN A 118 15.79 -1.51 6.30
CA ASN A 118 15.16 -0.19 6.31
C ASN A 118 14.03 -0.01 5.27
N MET A 119 13.48 -1.11 4.71
CA MET A 119 12.29 -0.98 3.88
C MET A 119 11.15 -0.40 4.71
N ASN A 120 10.30 0.36 4.05
CA ASN A 120 9.10 0.94 4.63
C ASN A 120 8.05 1.17 3.53
N PHE A 121 6.99 1.89 3.81
CA PHE A 121 5.87 2.10 2.89
C PHE A 121 5.66 3.58 2.55
N ILE A 122 5.26 3.84 1.30
CA ILE A 122 4.56 5.06 0.90
C ILE A 122 3.33 5.17 1.80
N GLY A 123 3.10 6.34 2.38
CA GLY A 123 2.01 6.50 3.33
C GLY A 123 2.35 6.18 4.79
N LEU A 124 3.60 5.81 5.07
CA LEU A 124 4.14 5.70 6.44
C LEU A 124 5.48 6.45 6.58
N ALA A 125 6.40 6.23 5.64
CA ALA A 125 7.76 6.81 5.73
C ALA A 125 8.03 7.89 4.68
N GLY A 126 7.00 8.54 4.19
CA GLY A 126 7.09 9.62 3.21
C GLY A 126 6.75 9.16 1.78
N ARG A 127 7.19 9.95 0.80
CA ARG A 127 6.84 9.83 -0.62
C ARG A 127 5.34 9.94 -0.89
N GLY A 128 4.64 10.76 -0.09
CA GLY A 128 3.20 10.91 -0.13
C GLY A 128 2.47 9.78 0.58
N GLY A 129 1.20 9.60 0.26
CA GLY A 129 0.33 8.56 0.83
C GLY A 129 -1.07 8.62 0.22
N GLY A 130 -1.79 7.50 0.29
CA GLY A 130 -3.12 7.34 -0.28
C GLY A 130 -4.20 8.19 0.41
N LEU A 131 -3.97 8.67 1.64
CA LEU A 131 -4.85 9.63 2.30
C LEU A 131 -4.55 11.08 1.86
N SER A 132 -4.32 11.26 0.54
CA SER A 132 -4.24 12.53 -0.16
C SER A 132 -4.91 12.45 -1.52
N GLU A 133 -5.14 13.59 -2.16
CA GLU A 133 -5.80 13.60 -3.48
C GLU A 133 -4.92 13.03 -4.60
N LYS A 134 -3.58 13.13 -4.46
CA LYS A 134 -2.62 12.69 -5.49
C LYS A 134 -1.31 12.21 -4.86
N VAL A 135 -0.72 11.19 -5.48
CA VAL A 135 0.59 10.64 -5.09
C VAL A 135 1.45 10.46 -6.34
N SER A 136 2.72 10.85 -6.30
CA SER A 136 3.70 10.51 -7.34
C SER A 136 4.46 9.26 -6.92
N VAL A 137 4.46 8.22 -7.76
CA VAL A 137 4.99 6.89 -7.45
C VAL A 137 5.91 6.42 -8.54
N LYS A 138 7.08 5.86 -8.21
CA LYS A 138 7.95 5.21 -9.20
C LYS A 138 7.15 4.17 -10.01
N ARG A 139 7.31 4.19 -11.35
CA ARG A 139 6.58 3.29 -12.27
C ARG A 139 6.59 1.82 -11.82
N ARG A 140 7.69 1.36 -11.27
CA ARG A 140 7.88 -0.01 -10.78
C ARG A 140 6.77 -0.46 -9.81
N TRP A 141 6.26 0.45 -9.00
CA TRP A 141 5.30 0.17 -7.94
C TRP A 141 3.84 0.37 -8.36
N VAL A 142 3.59 0.73 -9.61
CA VAL A 142 2.24 0.99 -10.14
C VAL A 142 1.79 -0.19 -10.99
N HIS A 143 0.68 -0.81 -10.62
CA HIS A 143 0.12 -1.96 -11.32
C HIS A 143 -1.18 -1.58 -12.01
N LYS A 144 -1.21 -1.70 -13.35
CA LYS A 144 -2.42 -1.50 -14.14
C LYS A 144 -3.43 -2.61 -13.86
N ILE A 145 -4.69 -2.22 -13.67
CA ILE A 145 -5.81 -3.14 -13.45
C ILE A 145 -6.88 -2.94 -14.51
N SER A 146 -7.82 -3.91 -14.61
CA SER A 146 -8.98 -3.76 -15.49
C SER A 146 -9.83 -2.55 -15.08
N LYS A 147 -10.32 -1.81 -16.06
CA LYS A 147 -11.29 -0.73 -15.83
C LYS A 147 -12.67 -1.24 -15.39
N ASP A 148 -12.94 -2.53 -15.56
CA ASP A 148 -14.17 -3.17 -15.09
C ASP A 148 -14.14 -3.45 -13.59
N LEU A 149 -12.95 -3.43 -12.95
CA LEU A 149 -12.83 -3.54 -11.51
C LEU A 149 -13.12 -2.19 -10.86
N PRO A 150 -14.16 -2.08 -10.00
CA PRO A 150 -14.43 -0.86 -9.26
C PRO A 150 -13.23 -0.43 -8.42
N LEU A 151 -12.94 0.88 -8.36
CA LEU A 151 -11.73 1.37 -7.68
C LEU A 151 -11.81 1.23 -6.16
N ASP A 152 -12.98 1.20 -5.56
CA ASP A 152 -13.18 0.90 -4.14
C ASP A 152 -12.83 -0.55 -3.82
N GLU A 153 -13.20 -1.50 -4.66
CA GLU A 153 -12.77 -2.90 -4.54
C GLU A 153 -11.26 -3.04 -4.83
N ALA A 154 -10.75 -2.30 -5.81
CA ALA A 154 -9.33 -2.33 -6.16
C ALA A 154 -8.42 -1.85 -5.01
N ALA A 155 -8.88 -0.94 -4.14
CA ALA A 155 -8.12 -0.53 -2.96
C ALA A 155 -7.86 -1.70 -1.98
N LEU A 156 -8.65 -2.77 -2.04
CA LEU A 156 -8.44 -3.98 -1.24
C LEU A 156 -7.33 -4.89 -1.77
N ILE A 157 -6.77 -4.63 -2.96
CA ILE A 157 -5.74 -5.50 -3.57
C ILE A 157 -4.46 -5.52 -2.71
N GLU A 158 -4.06 -4.38 -2.14
CA GLU A 158 -2.90 -4.36 -1.25
C GLU A 158 -3.11 -5.29 -0.05
N PRO A 159 -4.11 -5.11 0.84
CA PRO A 159 -4.30 -6.01 1.98
C PRO A 159 -4.68 -7.44 1.57
N LEU A 160 -5.31 -7.64 0.40
CA LEU A 160 -5.56 -8.98 -0.16
C LEU A 160 -4.24 -9.70 -0.48
N SER A 161 -3.23 -8.96 -0.99
CA SER A 161 -1.90 -9.52 -1.30
C SER A 161 -1.20 -10.07 -0.06
N VAL A 162 -1.41 -9.44 1.10
CA VAL A 162 -0.92 -9.94 2.40
C VAL A 162 -1.56 -11.28 2.74
N GLY A 163 -2.89 -11.36 2.65
CA GLY A 163 -3.63 -12.62 2.87
C GLY A 163 -3.24 -13.71 1.86
N TYR A 164 -3.09 -13.35 0.59
CA TYR A 164 -2.65 -14.26 -0.46
C TYR A 164 -1.26 -14.83 -0.16
N HIS A 165 -0.30 -13.97 0.15
CA HIS A 165 1.07 -14.41 0.47
C HIS A 165 1.10 -15.31 1.71
N ALA A 166 0.32 -15.01 2.74
CA ALA A 166 0.21 -15.85 3.93
C ALA A 166 -0.27 -17.25 3.59
N VAL A 167 -1.29 -17.38 2.72
CA VAL A 167 -1.81 -18.68 2.27
C VAL A 167 -0.77 -19.42 1.44
N GLU A 168 -0.06 -18.76 0.52
CA GLU A 168 1.04 -19.37 -0.24
C GLU A 168 2.17 -19.88 0.67
N ARG A 169 2.47 -19.17 1.74
CA ARG A 169 3.48 -19.56 2.73
C ARG A 169 3.04 -20.72 3.62
N ALA A 170 1.73 -20.90 3.81
CA ALA A 170 1.19 -22.05 4.56
C ALA A 170 1.35 -23.38 3.83
N GLY A 171 1.58 -23.35 2.53
CA GLY A 171 1.76 -24.54 1.69
C GLY A 171 0.61 -24.76 0.70
N GLU A 172 0.60 -25.93 0.07
CA GLU A 172 -0.44 -26.30 -0.90
C GLU A 172 -1.80 -26.45 -0.21
N ILE A 173 -2.81 -25.77 -0.74
CA ILE A 173 -4.20 -25.90 -0.35
C ILE A 173 -4.91 -26.76 -1.41
N LYS A 174 -5.55 -27.84 -1.00
CA LYS A 174 -6.32 -28.74 -1.85
C LYS A 174 -7.81 -28.49 -1.72
N ASP A 175 -8.54 -28.77 -2.77
CA ASP A 175 -10.01 -28.72 -2.75
C ASP A 175 -10.58 -29.58 -1.62
N GLY A 176 -11.44 -28.98 -0.80
CA GLY A 176 -12.05 -29.62 0.37
C GLY A 176 -11.24 -29.59 1.66
N ASP A 177 -10.01 -29.09 1.67
CA ASP A 177 -9.24 -28.89 2.91
C ASP A 177 -9.98 -28.01 3.89
N PHE A 178 -9.75 -28.22 5.19
CA PHE A 178 -10.29 -27.37 6.24
C PHE A 178 -9.24 -26.34 6.69
N ALA A 179 -9.65 -25.08 6.75
CA ALA A 179 -8.82 -23.99 7.24
C ALA A 179 -9.54 -23.24 8.38
N LEU A 180 -8.82 -22.99 9.46
CA LEU A 180 -9.27 -22.14 10.56
C LEU A 180 -8.55 -20.80 10.48
N VAL A 181 -9.33 -19.71 10.42
CA VAL A 181 -8.83 -18.35 10.48
C VAL A 181 -9.27 -17.75 11.80
N THR A 182 -8.34 -17.27 12.61
CA THR A 182 -8.59 -16.57 13.87
C THR A 182 -8.56 -15.07 13.63
N GLY A 183 -9.65 -14.40 13.95
CA GLY A 183 -9.90 -12.98 13.67
C GLY A 183 -10.69 -12.77 12.38
N ALA A 184 -11.78 -11.99 12.47
CA ALA A 184 -12.63 -11.58 11.36
C ALA A 184 -12.40 -10.11 10.96
N GLY A 185 -11.24 -9.53 11.29
CA GLY A 185 -10.79 -8.24 10.78
C GLY A 185 -10.45 -8.29 9.29
N PRO A 186 -10.08 -7.15 8.68
CA PRO A 186 -9.84 -7.06 7.23
C PRO A 186 -8.91 -8.14 6.69
N ILE A 187 -7.76 -8.37 7.33
CA ILE A 187 -6.79 -9.41 6.90
C ILE A 187 -7.38 -10.81 7.03
N GLY A 188 -8.09 -11.11 8.14
CA GLY A 188 -8.72 -12.43 8.31
C GLY A 188 -9.80 -12.71 7.27
N LEU A 189 -10.63 -11.73 6.95
CA LEU A 189 -11.65 -11.85 5.91
C LEU A 189 -11.04 -12.03 4.52
N LEU A 190 -10.02 -11.25 4.15
CA LEU A 190 -9.34 -11.35 2.87
C LEU A 190 -8.55 -12.67 2.74
N THR A 191 -7.88 -13.11 3.81
CA THR A 191 -7.24 -14.44 3.86
C THR A 191 -8.27 -15.55 3.66
N SER A 192 -9.44 -15.43 4.29
CA SER A 192 -10.53 -16.40 4.13
C SER A 192 -11.07 -16.43 2.70
N ALA A 193 -11.15 -15.29 2.03
CA ALA A 193 -11.54 -15.19 0.63
C ALA A 193 -10.54 -15.95 -0.27
N VAL A 194 -9.23 -15.78 -0.04
CA VAL A 194 -8.17 -16.50 -0.76
C VAL A 194 -8.27 -18.01 -0.54
N LEU A 195 -8.40 -18.44 0.70
CA LEU A 195 -8.54 -19.87 1.06
C LEU A 195 -9.78 -20.49 0.37
N LYS A 196 -10.89 -19.77 0.41
CA LYS A 196 -12.14 -20.20 -0.26
C LYS A 196 -11.96 -20.29 -1.78
N ALA A 197 -11.28 -19.32 -2.40
CA ALA A 197 -11.00 -19.32 -3.84
C ALA A 197 -10.10 -20.50 -4.24
N LYS A 198 -9.27 -21.01 -3.32
CA LYS A 198 -8.44 -22.22 -3.51
C LYS A 198 -9.19 -23.53 -3.20
N GLY A 199 -10.48 -23.48 -2.86
CA GLY A 199 -11.33 -24.66 -2.61
C GLY A 199 -11.39 -25.12 -1.16
N ALA A 200 -10.78 -24.40 -0.21
CA ALA A 200 -10.84 -24.75 1.19
C ALA A 200 -12.23 -24.48 1.81
N LYS A 201 -12.59 -25.28 2.80
CA LYS A 201 -13.71 -25.05 3.72
C LYS A 201 -13.21 -24.23 4.89
N VAL A 202 -13.62 -22.95 4.92
CA VAL A 202 -13.08 -21.99 5.88
C VAL A 202 -14.00 -21.84 7.09
N ILE A 203 -13.40 -21.91 8.27
CA ILE A 203 -14.04 -21.56 9.55
C ILE A 203 -13.35 -20.30 10.05
N ILE A 204 -14.13 -19.27 10.39
CA ILE A 204 -13.62 -18.05 10.99
C ILE A 204 -14.06 -18.00 12.45
N SER A 205 -13.11 -17.74 13.35
CA SER A 205 -13.37 -17.54 14.78
C SER A 205 -13.05 -16.08 15.13
N GLU A 206 -14.01 -15.40 15.78
CA GLU A 206 -13.89 -14.04 16.29
C GLU A 206 -14.31 -14.01 17.75
N LEU A 207 -13.78 -13.05 18.55
CA LEU A 207 -14.11 -12.88 19.98
C LEU A 207 -15.26 -11.90 20.14
#